data_586d58d7f29b8ab10cac89d26f9771b4
#
_entry.id   586d58d7f29b8ab10cac89d26f9771b4
#
_cell.length_a   1.000
_cell.length_b   1.000
_cell.length_c   1.000
_cell.angle_alpha   90.00
_cell.angle_beta   90.00
_cell.angle_gamma   90.00
#
_symmetry.space_group_name_H-M   'P 1'
#
loop_
_entity.id
_entity.type
_entity.pdbx_description
1 polymer ?
#
loop_
_entity_poly.entity_id
_entity_poly.type
_entity_poly.pdbx_seq_one_letter_code
_entity_poly.pdbx_strand_id
1 'polypeptide(L)'
;MRTNIIIIVSLFALLTGGCEDKPVPVPFEPTPYEIDIPFGFPTNLNIPDDNPMTVEGIQLGRYLFYDGRLSGRTEPDSLMSCATCHRQERSFEAGVDHPDFPGGFPHGLTGLQTHHVMLPMINLVWNSTGYGWSGFLYPDNPVEELRNIEDFVRLTVLAKDEIDGDTATVKNLFQTIDGYPQLFEKAFGSSTVTFRNIERAIAQFVRTLISSNSKFDKYMRGEVQLSQSELNGYVLFTTEEGADCFHCHGGFGNPLFTTHLFYNNGKDTEFTDPMDRFSISGDPMDHGAYKATTLRNIEVQGPYMHDGRFATLEEVIDFYSHELQVSPYINPLMHHINNGGIQLIPTEREDLLNFIKTLRDDEFLTNENFSSPDSFPDEK
;
A
#
# COMPACT_ATOMS: atom_id res chain seq x y z
N MET A 1 -98.38 15.35 -41.34
CA MET A 1 -97.48 15.80 -40.32
C MET A 1 -96.44 14.75 -40.12
N ARG A 2 -95.20 14.99 -40.64
CA ARG A 2 -94.08 14.06 -40.49
C ARG A 2 -93.14 14.64 -39.44
N THR A 3 -92.96 13.91 -38.32
CA THR A 3 -92.10 14.30 -37.22
C THR A 3 -90.69 13.75 -37.48
N ASN A 4 -89.74 14.63 -37.69
CA ASN A 4 -88.31 14.24 -37.80
C ASN A 4 -87.74 14.08 -36.39
N ILE A 5 -87.19 12.91 -36.10
CA ILE A 5 -86.41 12.61 -34.88
C ILE A 5 -84.93 12.80 -35.22
N ILE A 6 -84.29 13.77 -34.56
CA ILE A 6 -82.87 14.01 -34.66
C ILE A 6 -82.18 13.15 -33.57
N ILE A 7 -81.34 12.22 -33.99
CA ILE A 7 -80.49 11.41 -33.10
C ILE A 7 -79.18 12.13 -32.95
N ILE A 8 -78.92 12.59 -31.72
CA ILE A 8 -77.60 13.14 -31.36
C ILE A 8 -76.70 11.99 -30.90
N VAL A 9 -75.68 11.63 -31.69
CA VAL A 9 -74.62 10.69 -31.31
C VAL A 9 -73.54 11.47 -30.56
N SER A 10 -73.50 11.27 -29.25
CA SER A 10 -72.40 11.77 -28.41
C SER A 10 -71.16 10.90 -28.52
N LEU A 11 -70.11 11.39 -29.14
CA LEU A 11 -68.83 10.70 -29.25
C LEU A 11 -68.05 10.90 -27.93
N PHE A 12 -67.99 9.84 -27.11
CA PHE A 12 -67.13 9.80 -25.91
C PHE A 12 -65.72 9.45 -26.34
N ALA A 13 -64.82 10.44 -26.39
CA ALA A 13 -63.39 10.17 -26.54
C ALA A 13 -62.82 9.66 -25.21
N LEU A 14 -62.48 8.37 -25.14
CA LEU A 14 -61.70 7.79 -24.06
C LEU A 14 -60.29 8.27 -24.21
N LEU A 15 -59.86 9.20 -23.38
CA LEU A 15 -58.46 9.57 -23.15
C LEU A 15 -57.84 8.42 -22.28
N THR A 16 -57.23 7.44 -22.91
CA THR A 16 -56.33 6.49 -22.22
C THR A 16 -55.02 7.23 -21.95
N GLY A 17 -54.93 7.88 -20.81
CA GLY A 17 -53.67 8.34 -20.25
C GLY A 17 -52.84 7.11 -19.91
N GLY A 18 -51.90 6.75 -20.78
CA GLY A 18 -50.85 5.79 -20.45
C GLY A 18 -50.03 6.37 -19.29
N CYS A 19 -50.12 5.79 -18.09
CA CYS A 19 -49.07 5.97 -17.11
C CYS A 19 -47.82 5.31 -17.67
N GLU A 20 -46.84 6.08 -18.14
CA GLU A 20 -45.50 5.56 -18.28
C GLU A 20 -45.03 5.20 -16.86
N ASP A 21 -44.94 3.92 -16.58
CA ASP A 21 -44.30 3.42 -15.39
C ASP A 21 -42.84 3.93 -15.44
N LYS A 22 -42.53 4.92 -14.62
CA LYS A 22 -41.12 5.31 -14.44
C LYS A 22 -40.39 4.05 -13.99
N PRO A 23 -39.25 3.70 -14.66
CA PRO A 23 -38.49 2.54 -14.25
C PRO A 23 -38.13 2.72 -12.77
N VAL A 24 -38.46 1.70 -11.97
CA VAL A 24 -38.07 1.65 -10.57
C VAL A 24 -36.57 1.72 -10.54
N PRO A 25 -35.95 2.67 -9.82
CA PRO A 25 -34.50 2.73 -9.73
C PRO A 25 -33.97 1.37 -9.26
N VAL A 26 -33.10 0.77 -10.03
CA VAL A 26 -32.41 -0.45 -9.59
C VAL A 26 -31.57 -0.04 -8.37
N PRO A 27 -31.71 -0.71 -7.22
CA PRO A 27 -30.86 -0.42 -6.06
C PRO A 27 -29.39 -0.50 -6.45
N PHE A 28 -28.59 0.43 -5.93
CA PHE A 28 -27.13 0.33 -6.05
C PHE A 28 -26.66 -0.84 -5.17
N GLU A 29 -26.13 -1.86 -5.79
CA GLU A 29 -25.58 -3.05 -5.13
C GLU A 29 -24.27 -3.43 -5.80
N PRO A 30 -23.13 -2.86 -5.34
CA PRO A 30 -21.82 -3.25 -5.85
C PRO A 30 -21.52 -4.69 -5.43
N THR A 31 -20.74 -5.39 -6.24
CA THR A 31 -20.39 -6.80 -5.99
C THR A 31 -19.41 -6.88 -4.80
N PRO A 32 -19.81 -7.46 -3.64
CA PRO A 32 -18.89 -7.61 -2.51
C PRO A 32 -17.65 -8.41 -2.91
N TYR A 33 -16.50 -8.00 -2.37
CA TYR A 33 -15.25 -8.72 -2.53
C TYR A 33 -14.73 -9.15 -1.16
N GLU A 34 -14.56 -10.45 -0.97
CA GLU A 34 -13.96 -11.01 0.23
C GLU A 34 -12.49 -11.33 -0.03
N ILE A 35 -11.62 -10.85 0.86
CA ILE A 35 -10.19 -11.18 0.79
C ILE A 35 -10.04 -12.63 1.26
N ASP A 36 -9.51 -13.47 0.39
CA ASP A 36 -9.11 -14.83 0.75
C ASP A 36 -7.90 -14.78 1.69
N ILE A 37 -8.11 -15.20 2.95
CA ILE A 37 -7.06 -15.14 3.98
C ILE A 37 -6.06 -16.27 3.74
N PRO A 38 -4.78 -15.95 3.43
CA PRO A 38 -3.80 -16.97 3.17
C PRO A 38 -3.50 -17.83 4.40
N PHE A 39 -2.96 -19.02 4.19
CA PHE A 39 -2.62 -19.93 5.26
C PHE A 39 -1.74 -19.30 6.34
N GLY A 40 -2.20 -19.35 7.58
CA GLY A 40 -1.47 -18.82 8.74
C GLY A 40 -1.55 -17.31 8.95
N PHE A 41 -2.16 -16.54 8.02
CA PHE A 41 -2.30 -15.09 8.16
C PHE A 41 -3.38 -14.71 9.19
N PRO A 42 -3.26 -13.52 9.82
CA PRO A 42 -4.29 -13.04 10.74
C PRO A 42 -5.63 -12.82 10.05
N THR A 43 -6.73 -13.06 10.77
CA THR A 43 -8.09 -12.88 10.23
C THR A 43 -8.64 -11.47 10.38
N ASN A 44 -8.01 -10.64 11.22
CA ASN A 44 -8.42 -9.26 11.43
C ASN A 44 -7.82 -8.37 10.34
N LEU A 45 -8.70 -7.82 9.50
CA LEU A 45 -8.32 -6.92 8.40
C LEU A 45 -8.62 -5.47 8.77
N ASN A 46 -7.74 -4.56 8.39
CA ASN A 46 -7.95 -3.11 8.53
C ASN A 46 -8.75 -2.58 7.33
N ILE A 47 -10.05 -2.87 7.32
CA ILE A 47 -11.02 -2.40 6.32
C ILE A 47 -12.02 -1.50 7.04
N PRO A 48 -12.09 -0.19 6.71
CA PRO A 48 -13.07 0.71 7.31
C PRO A 48 -14.51 0.35 6.94
N ASP A 49 -15.43 0.48 7.88
CA ASP A 49 -16.86 0.21 7.67
C ASP A 49 -17.47 1.07 6.55
N ASP A 50 -16.94 2.29 6.34
CA ASP A 50 -17.40 3.21 5.31
C ASP A 50 -16.75 2.97 3.93
N ASN A 51 -15.83 1.99 3.82
CA ASN A 51 -15.20 1.58 2.56
C ASN A 51 -15.08 0.05 2.46
N PRO A 52 -16.20 -0.70 2.45
CA PRO A 52 -16.15 -2.14 2.25
C PRO A 52 -15.56 -2.47 0.86
N MET A 53 -14.89 -3.62 0.78
CA MET A 53 -14.26 -4.07 -0.46
C MET A 53 -15.30 -4.50 -1.49
N THR A 54 -15.16 -4.02 -2.73
CA THR A 54 -16.02 -4.37 -3.86
C THR A 54 -15.21 -4.61 -5.13
N VAL A 55 -15.71 -5.47 -6.01
CA VAL A 55 -15.05 -5.76 -7.29
C VAL A 55 -14.88 -4.49 -8.12
N GLU A 56 -15.93 -3.67 -8.19
CA GLU A 56 -15.95 -2.43 -8.96
C GLU A 56 -15.04 -1.36 -8.36
N GLY A 57 -14.98 -1.28 -7.01
CA GLY A 57 -14.09 -0.37 -6.30
C GLY A 57 -12.63 -0.72 -6.50
N ILE A 58 -12.26 -2.00 -6.43
CA ILE A 58 -10.91 -2.51 -6.70
C ILE A 58 -10.51 -2.20 -8.14
N GLN A 59 -11.39 -2.47 -9.11
CA GLN A 59 -11.11 -2.19 -10.51
C GLN A 59 -10.89 -0.70 -10.78
N LEU A 60 -11.74 0.17 -10.25
CA LEU A 60 -11.57 1.62 -10.34
C LEU A 60 -10.27 2.06 -9.67
N GLY A 61 -9.96 1.50 -8.49
CA GLY A 61 -8.73 1.79 -7.75
C GLY A 61 -7.47 1.45 -8.54
N ARG A 62 -7.48 0.31 -9.24
CA ARG A 62 -6.38 -0.09 -10.13
C ARG A 62 -6.18 0.91 -11.26
N TYR A 63 -7.24 1.38 -11.93
CA TYR A 63 -7.13 2.43 -12.95
C TYR A 63 -6.50 3.69 -12.38
N LEU A 64 -7.03 4.19 -11.25
CA LEU A 64 -6.56 5.42 -10.61
C LEU A 64 -5.11 5.32 -10.12
N PHE A 65 -4.68 4.15 -9.63
CA PHE A 65 -3.32 3.89 -9.16
C PHE A 65 -2.28 4.03 -10.28
N TYR A 66 -2.65 3.65 -11.51
CA TYR A 66 -1.76 3.68 -12.67
C TYR A 66 -1.96 4.91 -13.58
N ASP A 67 -3.04 5.69 -13.41
CA ASP A 67 -3.33 6.83 -14.27
C ASP A 67 -2.55 8.08 -13.83
N GLY A 68 -1.61 8.52 -14.66
CA GLY A 68 -0.79 9.69 -14.40
C GLY A 68 -1.58 11.00 -14.23
N ARG A 69 -2.83 11.05 -14.70
CA ARG A 69 -3.74 12.18 -14.51
C ARG A 69 -4.20 12.37 -13.06
N LEU A 70 -3.79 11.43 -12.16
CA LEU A 70 -3.95 11.61 -10.70
C LEU A 70 -3.22 12.86 -10.18
N SER A 71 -2.22 13.36 -10.92
CA SER A 71 -1.60 14.67 -10.66
C SER A 71 -2.54 15.88 -10.88
N GLY A 72 -3.72 15.67 -11.48
CA GLY A 72 -4.63 16.75 -11.90
C GLY A 72 -4.17 17.47 -13.17
N ARG A 73 -3.21 16.89 -13.90
CA ARG A 73 -2.59 17.47 -15.12
C ARG A 73 -2.85 16.56 -16.33
N THR A 74 -2.68 17.11 -17.53
CA THR A 74 -2.91 16.39 -18.80
C THR A 74 -1.70 16.39 -19.72
N GLU A 75 -0.73 17.28 -19.46
CA GLU A 75 0.47 17.37 -20.29
C GLU A 75 1.40 16.20 -19.98
N PRO A 76 1.95 15.49 -20.99
CA PRO A 76 2.73 14.26 -20.79
C PRO A 76 3.85 14.38 -19.75
N ASP A 77 4.58 15.48 -19.76
CA ASP A 77 5.72 15.72 -18.85
C ASP A 77 5.31 16.10 -17.41
N SER A 78 4.00 16.16 -17.14
CA SER A 78 3.44 16.52 -15.84
C SER A 78 2.51 15.44 -15.27
N LEU A 79 2.46 14.29 -15.91
CA LEU A 79 1.69 13.14 -15.41
C LEU A 79 2.45 12.42 -14.30
N MET A 80 1.76 12.13 -13.20
CA MET A 80 2.29 11.35 -12.10
C MET A 80 1.19 10.56 -11.42
N SER A 81 1.43 9.29 -11.18
CA SER A 81 0.53 8.36 -10.49
C SER A 81 1.26 7.67 -9.33
N CYS A 82 0.55 6.87 -8.55
CA CYS A 82 1.19 6.03 -7.54
C CYS A 82 2.25 5.10 -8.18
N ALA A 83 1.92 4.52 -9.35
CA ALA A 83 2.82 3.61 -10.06
C ALA A 83 4.08 4.27 -10.62
N THR A 84 4.16 5.61 -10.67
CA THR A 84 5.39 6.31 -11.05
C THR A 84 6.53 5.98 -10.10
N CYS A 85 6.24 5.86 -8.80
CA CYS A 85 7.23 5.53 -7.76
C CYS A 85 7.11 4.08 -7.28
N HIS A 86 5.90 3.51 -7.31
CA HIS A 86 5.60 2.18 -6.78
C HIS A 86 5.57 1.12 -7.89
N ARG A 87 6.72 0.49 -8.15
CA ARG A 87 6.91 -0.52 -9.21
C ARG A 87 6.61 -1.92 -8.69
N GLN A 88 5.70 -2.63 -9.36
CA GLN A 88 5.27 -3.98 -8.94
C GLN A 88 6.44 -4.95 -8.82
N GLU A 89 7.36 -4.98 -9.78
CA GLU A 89 8.53 -5.86 -9.81
C GLU A 89 9.55 -5.55 -8.69
N ARG A 90 9.39 -4.42 -7.98
CA ARG A 90 10.12 -4.00 -6.80
C ARG A 90 9.26 -4.04 -5.53
N SER A 91 8.21 -4.89 -5.52
CA SER A 91 7.27 -4.97 -4.38
C SER A 91 6.54 -3.65 -4.10
N PHE A 92 6.30 -2.87 -5.14
CA PHE A 92 5.75 -1.52 -5.04
C PHE A 92 6.65 -0.53 -4.26
N GLU A 93 7.97 -0.69 -4.39
CA GLU A 93 8.97 0.33 -4.11
C GLU A 93 9.55 0.92 -5.42
N ALA A 94 10.34 1.98 -5.32
CA ALA A 94 11.01 2.57 -6.48
C ALA A 94 12.12 1.66 -7.03
N GLY A 95 12.96 1.13 -6.13
CA GLY A 95 14.13 0.35 -6.47
C GLY A 95 15.33 1.20 -6.88
N VAL A 96 16.55 0.68 -6.61
CA VAL A 96 17.81 1.36 -6.92
C VAL A 96 18.04 1.61 -8.41
N ASP A 97 17.37 0.83 -9.26
CA ASP A 97 17.46 0.85 -10.72
C ASP A 97 16.34 1.62 -11.40
N HIS A 98 15.60 2.45 -10.64
CA HIS A 98 14.55 3.28 -11.22
C HIS A 98 15.16 4.24 -12.27
N PRO A 99 14.60 4.32 -13.49
CA PRO A 99 15.17 5.13 -14.56
C PRO A 99 15.18 6.62 -14.23
N ASP A 100 14.16 7.12 -13.53
CA ASP A 100 14.00 8.55 -13.22
C ASP A 100 14.44 8.90 -11.80
N PHE A 101 14.65 7.91 -10.91
CA PHE A 101 14.99 8.11 -9.49
C PHE A 101 16.29 7.41 -9.14
N PRO A 102 17.46 7.97 -9.54
CA PRO A 102 18.75 7.37 -9.27
C PRO A 102 18.97 7.05 -7.80
N GLY A 103 19.36 5.80 -7.51
CA GLY A 103 19.55 5.33 -6.14
C GLY A 103 18.26 5.03 -5.38
N GLY A 104 17.09 5.03 -6.06
CA GLY A 104 15.81 4.69 -5.44
C GLY A 104 15.16 5.80 -4.60
N PHE A 105 15.63 7.06 -4.77
CA PHE A 105 15.04 8.23 -4.10
C PHE A 105 14.11 8.99 -5.03
N PRO A 106 12.79 8.84 -4.90
CA PRO A 106 11.83 9.56 -5.72
C PRO A 106 11.87 11.07 -5.48
N HIS A 107 11.43 11.79 -6.48
CA HIS A 107 11.13 13.22 -6.38
C HIS A 107 9.75 13.49 -7.00
N GLY A 108 9.04 14.47 -6.45
CA GLY A 108 7.77 14.89 -6.97
C GLY A 108 7.88 15.72 -8.25
N LEU A 109 6.73 16.11 -8.81
CA LEU A 109 6.63 16.99 -9.98
C LEU A 109 7.26 18.37 -9.76
N THR A 110 7.42 18.78 -8.51
CA THR A 110 8.12 20.03 -8.12
C THR A 110 9.64 19.91 -8.21
N GLY A 111 10.17 18.70 -8.38
CA GLY A 111 11.61 18.39 -8.28
C GLY A 111 12.10 18.24 -6.84
N LEU A 112 11.24 18.36 -5.83
CA LEU A 112 11.58 18.08 -4.44
C LEU A 112 11.68 16.57 -4.24
N GLN A 113 12.81 16.13 -3.67
CA GLN A 113 13.05 14.73 -3.33
C GLN A 113 12.29 14.34 -2.06
N THR A 114 11.76 13.11 -2.02
CA THR A 114 11.20 12.54 -0.78
C THR A 114 12.27 12.47 0.31
N HIS A 115 11.85 12.67 1.55
CA HIS A 115 12.79 12.69 2.69
C HIS A 115 13.38 11.30 2.97
N HIS A 116 12.59 10.28 2.79
CA HIS A 116 12.96 8.88 2.95
C HIS A 116 12.78 8.11 1.65
N VAL A 117 13.41 6.94 1.54
CA VAL A 117 13.12 5.99 0.46
C VAL A 117 11.69 5.45 0.57
N MET A 118 11.16 4.92 -0.53
CA MET A 118 9.80 4.37 -0.55
C MET A 118 9.70 3.09 0.28
N LEU A 119 8.50 2.84 0.81
CA LEU A 119 8.14 1.60 1.52
C LEU A 119 7.37 0.65 0.60
N PRO A 120 7.53 -0.68 0.77
CA PRO A 120 6.77 -1.66 0.01
C PRO A 120 5.28 -1.56 0.31
N MET A 121 4.44 -1.64 -0.74
CA MET A 121 2.99 -1.65 -0.61
C MET A 121 2.46 -3.09 -0.66
N ILE A 122 2.85 -3.91 0.29
CA ILE A 122 2.41 -5.30 0.41
C ILE A 122 1.78 -5.59 1.76
N ASN A 123 0.72 -6.37 1.76
CA ASN A 123 0.01 -6.84 2.96
C ASN A 123 -0.49 -5.70 3.86
N LEU A 124 -0.73 -4.51 3.30
CA LEU A 124 -1.15 -3.34 4.08
C LEU A 124 -2.54 -3.47 4.69
N VAL A 125 -3.35 -4.42 4.21
CA VAL A 125 -4.66 -4.73 4.81
C VAL A 125 -4.56 -5.22 6.26
N TRP A 126 -3.37 -5.68 6.69
CA TRP A 126 -3.10 -6.07 8.09
C TRP A 126 -2.43 -4.96 8.91
N ASN A 127 -2.03 -3.86 8.29
CA ASN A 127 -1.41 -2.76 9.03
C ASN A 127 -2.48 -1.96 9.81
N SER A 128 -2.43 -2.00 11.13
CA SER A 128 -3.30 -1.24 12.03
C SER A 128 -2.56 -0.12 12.80
N THR A 129 -1.28 0.10 12.48
CA THR A 129 -0.45 1.17 13.04
C THR A 129 -0.27 2.29 12.02
N GLY A 130 0.46 3.36 12.37
CA GLY A 130 0.73 4.46 11.44
C GLY A 130 1.43 4.02 10.15
N TYR A 131 1.19 4.73 9.07
CA TYR A 131 1.82 4.53 7.77
C TYR A 131 3.12 5.33 7.64
N GLY A 132 3.95 4.99 6.66
CA GLY A 132 5.26 5.60 6.46
C GLY A 132 6.33 5.09 7.43
N TRP A 133 7.55 5.60 7.30
CA TRP A 133 8.70 5.19 8.11
C TRP A 133 8.55 5.52 9.60
N SER A 134 7.93 6.66 9.92
CA SER A 134 7.76 7.14 11.29
C SER A 134 6.31 7.34 11.71
N GLY A 135 5.36 7.08 10.82
CA GLY A 135 3.95 7.44 10.96
C GLY A 135 3.67 8.84 10.41
N PHE A 136 2.38 9.20 10.35
CA PHE A 136 1.92 10.54 9.98
C PHE A 136 0.78 10.96 10.90
N LEU A 137 0.67 12.26 11.16
CA LEU A 137 -0.48 12.85 11.85
C LEU A 137 -1.50 13.37 10.83
N TYR A 138 -2.77 13.43 11.23
CA TYR A 138 -3.77 14.11 10.41
C TYR A 138 -3.44 15.60 10.31
N PRO A 139 -3.50 16.22 9.11
CA PRO A 139 -3.17 17.63 8.93
C PRO A 139 -4.05 18.59 9.74
N ASP A 140 -5.30 18.21 9.96
CA ASP A 140 -6.32 18.96 10.70
C ASP A 140 -6.46 18.51 12.18
N ASN A 141 -5.75 17.44 12.57
CA ASN A 141 -5.67 16.94 13.94
C ASN A 141 -4.23 16.49 14.28
N PRO A 142 -3.34 17.42 14.67
CA PRO A 142 -1.91 17.16 14.83
C PRO A 142 -1.55 16.31 16.08
N VAL A 143 -2.52 15.71 16.72
CA VAL A 143 -2.31 14.78 17.87
C VAL A 143 -2.83 13.37 17.55
N GLU A 144 -3.47 13.17 16.41
CA GLU A 144 -4.00 11.88 15.97
C GLU A 144 -3.17 11.30 14.85
N GLU A 145 -2.67 10.09 15.06
CA GLU A 145 -1.88 9.37 14.07
C GLU A 145 -2.79 8.77 13.00
N LEU A 146 -2.44 8.99 11.75
CA LEU A 146 -3.11 8.45 10.57
C LEU A 146 -2.92 6.93 10.48
N ARG A 147 -4.03 6.18 10.42
CA ARG A 147 -4.04 4.70 10.45
C ARG A 147 -4.88 4.04 9.37
N ASN A 148 -5.27 4.76 8.34
CA ASN A 148 -5.98 4.19 7.19
C ASN A 148 -5.32 4.57 5.87
N ILE A 149 -5.53 3.74 4.85
CA ILE A 149 -4.92 3.93 3.53
C ILE A 149 -5.56 5.11 2.81
N GLU A 150 -6.85 5.34 2.98
CA GLU A 150 -7.60 6.40 2.33
C GLU A 150 -7.00 7.79 2.57
N ASP A 151 -6.77 8.10 3.85
CA ASP A 151 -6.23 9.40 4.22
C ASP A 151 -4.74 9.50 3.89
N PHE A 152 -4.01 8.36 3.90
CA PHE A 152 -2.62 8.31 3.41
C PHE A 152 -2.54 8.64 1.92
N VAL A 153 -3.45 8.09 1.09
CA VAL A 153 -3.56 8.45 -0.35
C VAL A 153 -3.77 9.95 -0.53
N ARG A 154 -4.59 10.59 0.35
CA ARG A 154 -4.78 12.04 0.31
C ARG A 154 -3.48 12.78 0.55
N LEU A 155 -2.72 12.40 1.59
CA LEU A 155 -1.45 13.05 1.91
C LEU A 155 -0.48 12.96 0.73
N THR A 156 -0.32 11.76 0.14
CA THR A 156 0.53 11.50 -1.02
C THR A 156 0.15 12.36 -2.22
N VAL A 157 -1.14 12.47 -2.54
CA VAL A 157 -1.59 13.28 -3.68
C VAL A 157 -1.30 14.77 -3.46
N LEU A 158 -1.39 15.26 -2.22
CA LEU A 158 -1.18 16.67 -1.89
C LEU A 158 0.30 17.04 -1.63
N ALA A 159 1.15 16.05 -1.37
CA ALA A 159 2.55 16.29 -1.01
C ALA A 159 3.35 16.85 -2.19
N LYS A 160 4.11 17.91 -1.94
CA LYS A 160 4.91 18.60 -2.97
C LYS A 160 6.13 17.82 -3.42
N ASP A 161 6.64 16.97 -2.57
CA ASP A 161 7.74 16.03 -2.83
C ASP A 161 7.26 14.71 -3.43
N GLU A 162 5.94 14.59 -3.67
CA GLU A 162 5.30 13.45 -4.34
C GLU A 162 4.46 13.94 -5.53
N ILE A 163 3.13 13.77 -5.53
CA ILE A 163 2.27 14.06 -6.71
C ILE A 163 2.00 15.57 -6.91
N ASP A 164 2.03 16.39 -5.85
CA ASP A 164 1.73 17.83 -5.89
C ASP A 164 0.40 18.13 -6.59
N GLY A 165 -0.62 17.33 -6.33
CA GLY A 165 -1.97 17.48 -6.86
C GLY A 165 -2.83 18.40 -6.01
N ASP A 166 -3.98 18.80 -6.56
CA ASP A 166 -5.03 19.53 -5.86
C ASP A 166 -6.35 18.74 -5.93
N THR A 167 -7.01 18.55 -4.78
CA THR A 167 -8.20 17.68 -4.70
C THR A 167 -9.35 18.14 -5.61
N ALA A 168 -9.52 19.45 -5.79
CA ALA A 168 -10.57 20.00 -6.64
C ALA A 168 -10.23 19.79 -8.12
N THR A 169 -8.97 20.04 -8.49
CA THR A 169 -8.48 19.85 -9.85
C THR A 169 -8.53 18.37 -10.25
N VAL A 170 -8.02 17.47 -9.42
CA VAL A 170 -8.03 16.02 -9.68
C VAL A 170 -9.45 15.50 -9.89
N LYS A 171 -10.37 15.74 -8.95
CA LYS A 171 -11.76 15.26 -9.09
C LYS A 171 -12.47 15.84 -10.31
N ASN A 172 -12.23 17.12 -10.63
CA ASN A 172 -12.87 17.77 -11.77
C ASN A 172 -12.32 17.19 -13.09
N LEU A 173 -11.03 16.88 -13.15
CA LEU A 173 -10.42 16.22 -14.31
C LEU A 173 -11.06 14.84 -14.54
N PHE A 174 -11.08 13.97 -13.53
CA PHE A 174 -11.69 12.63 -13.67
C PHE A 174 -13.21 12.68 -13.92
N GLN A 175 -13.90 13.76 -13.52
CA GLN A 175 -15.31 13.96 -13.89
C GLN A 175 -15.51 14.13 -15.40
N THR A 176 -14.49 14.62 -16.13
CA THR A 176 -14.59 14.93 -17.57
C THR A 176 -13.98 13.85 -18.48
N ILE A 177 -13.24 12.92 -17.93
CA ILE A 177 -12.62 11.82 -18.70
C ILE A 177 -13.66 10.72 -18.96
N ASP A 178 -13.88 10.40 -20.23
CA ASP A 178 -14.84 9.38 -20.63
C ASP A 178 -14.58 8.04 -19.93
N GLY A 179 -15.66 7.37 -19.54
CA GLY A 179 -15.61 6.07 -18.84
C GLY A 179 -15.43 6.16 -17.33
N TYR A 180 -14.72 7.17 -16.76
CA TYR A 180 -14.56 7.28 -15.31
C TYR A 180 -15.87 7.55 -14.55
N PRO A 181 -16.73 8.51 -14.92
CA PRO A 181 -18.00 8.73 -14.23
C PRO A 181 -18.84 7.44 -14.11
N GLN A 182 -18.84 6.60 -15.15
CA GLN A 182 -19.56 5.33 -15.17
C GLN A 182 -18.92 4.30 -14.21
N LEU A 183 -17.59 4.29 -14.08
CA LEU A 183 -16.90 3.44 -13.12
C LEU A 183 -17.18 3.90 -11.68
N PHE A 184 -17.20 5.21 -11.41
CA PHE A 184 -17.60 5.75 -10.10
C PHE A 184 -19.06 5.40 -9.77
N GLU A 185 -19.97 5.45 -10.74
CA GLU A 185 -21.35 5.03 -10.55
C GLU A 185 -21.45 3.54 -10.18
N LYS A 186 -20.70 2.67 -10.84
CA LYS A 186 -20.63 1.25 -10.52
C LYS A 186 -20.02 0.96 -9.14
N ALA A 187 -18.99 1.69 -8.76
CA ALA A 187 -18.28 1.47 -7.51
C ALA A 187 -18.96 2.10 -6.29
N PHE A 188 -19.62 3.27 -6.45
CA PHE A 188 -20.12 4.09 -5.34
C PHE A 188 -21.56 4.60 -5.52
N GLY A 189 -22.28 4.17 -6.56
CA GLY A 189 -23.68 4.51 -6.79
C GLY A 189 -23.93 5.92 -7.31
N SER A 190 -22.87 6.62 -7.74
CA SER A 190 -22.98 7.97 -8.29
C SER A 190 -21.90 8.22 -9.34
N SER A 191 -22.30 8.76 -10.49
CA SER A 191 -21.36 9.23 -11.51
C SER A 191 -20.66 10.55 -11.15
N THR A 192 -21.01 11.14 -9.99
CA THR A 192 -20.32 12.33 -9.47
C THR A 192 -18.99 11.90 -8.84
N VAL A 193 -17.89 12.38 -9.42
CA VAL A 193 -16.55 12.11 -8.90
C VAL A 193 -16.28 12.97 -7.69
N THR A 194 -15.95 12.35 -6.58
CA THR A 194 -15.47 13.03 -5.37
C THR A 194 -14.04 12.58 -5.06
N PHE A 195 -13.24 13.46 -4.46
CA PHE A 195 -11.86 13.07 -4.10
C PHE A 195 -11.87 11.94 -3.06
N ARG A 196 -12.81 11.94 -2.11
CA ARG A 196 -12.99 10.83 -1.14
C ARG A 196 -13.24 9.49 -1.83
N ASN A 197 -13.98 9.43 -2.93
CA ASN A 197 -14.19 8.17 -3.66
C ASN A 197 -12.96 7.77 -4.48
N ILE A 198 -12.11 8.72 -4.90
CA ILE A 198 -10.78 8.42 -5.45
C ILE A 198 -9.90 7.74 -4.39
N GLU A 199 -9.81 8.32 -3.19
CA GLU A 199 -9.08 7.75 -2.05
C GLU A 199 -9.57 6.33 -1.73
N ARG A 200 -10.89 6.16 -1.62
CA ARG A 200 -11.52 4.86 -1.31
C ARG A 200 -11.22 3.80 -2.37
N ALA A 201 -11.32 4.15 -3.64
CA ALA A 201 -11.04 3.20 -4.71
C ALA A 201 -9.57 2.76 -4.71
N ILE A 202 -8.62 3.70 -4.63
CA ILE A 202 -7.19 3.39 -4.55
C ILE A 202 -6.91 2.51 -3.33
N ALA A 203 -7.49 2.84 -2.17
CA ALA A 203 -7.31 2.05 -0.95
C ALA A 203 -7.85 0.62 -1.08
N GLN A 204 -8.98 0.42 -1.77
CA GLN A 204 -9.50 -0.93 -2.05
C GLN A 204 -8.51 -1.73 -2.91
N PHE A 205 -7.93 -1.13 -3.97
CA PHE A 205 -6.92 -1.81 -4.78
C PHE A 205 -5.67 -2.14 -3.96
N VAL A 206 -5.12 -1.19 -3.20
CA VAL A 206 -3.93 -1.39 -2.37
C VAL A 206 -4.13 -2.52 -1.35
N ARG A 207 -5.33 -2.70 -0.80
CA ARG A 207 -5.65 -3.81 0.11
C ARG A 207 -5.60 -5.18 -0.56
N THR A 208 -5.70 -5.25 -1.88
CA THR A 208 -5.55 -6.52 -2.62
C THR A 208 -4.10 -6.92 -2.86
N LEU A 209 -3.12 -6.07 -2.61
CA LEU A 209 -1.71 -6.34 -2.81
C LEU A 209 -1.18 -7.29 -1.72
N ILE A 210 -1.52 -8.57 -1.87
CA ILE A 210 -1.20 -9.62 -0.88
C ILE A 210 -0.14 -10.55 -1.43
N SER A 211 1.02 -10.58 -0.76
CA SER A 211 2.12 -11.52 -1.00
C SER A 211 2.05 -12.65 0.02
N SER A 212 1.85 -13.89 -0.45
CA SER A 212 1.60 -15.06 0.42
C SER A 212 2.00 -16.41 -0.21
N ASN A 213 2.75 -16.39 -1.33
CA ASN A 213 3.11 -17.61 -2.06
C ASN A 213 4.62 -17.76 -2.31
N SER A 214 5.43 -17.23 -1.39
CA SER A 214 6.89 -17.40 -1.39
C SER A 214 7.32 -18.86 -1.19
N LYS A 215 8.60 -19.15 -1.41
CA LYS A 215 9.16 -20.48 -1.09
C LYS A 215 8.93 -20.85 0.39
N PHE A 216 9.07 -19.88 1.31
CA PHE A 216 8.83 -20.12 2.74
C PHE A 216 7.35 -20.42 3.02
N ASP A 217 6.40 -19.73 2.37
CA ASP A 217 4.97 -20.02 2.51
C ASP A 217 4.66 -21.46 2.06
N LYS A 218 5.22 -21.87 0.92
CA LYS A 218 5.09 -23.25 0.41
C LYS A 218 5.68 -24.27 1.35
N TYR A 219 6.81 -23.96 2.01
CA TYR A 219 7.39 -24.80 3.05
C TYR A 219 6.45 -24.92 4.26
N MET A 220 5.87 -23.81 4.73
CA MET A 220 4.94 -23.83 5.85
C MET A 220 3.66 -24.63 5.56
N ARG A 221 3.24 -24.71 4.30
CA ARG A 221 2.13 -25.57 3.83
C ARG A 221 2.55 -27.02 3.56
N GLY A 222 3.84 -27.34 3.68
CA GLY A 222 4.37 -28.70 3.42
C GLY A 222 4.53 -29.05 1.94
N GLU A 223 4.49 -28.06 1.04
CA GLU A 223 4.55 -28.25 -0.42
C GLU A 223 5.99 -28.41 -0.93
N VAL A 224 6.94 -27.77 -0.27
CA VAL A 224 8.38 -27.81 -0.61
C VAL A 224 9.24 -28.03 0.62
N GLN A 225 10.51 -28.39 0.41
CA GLN A 225 11.52 -28.46 1.48
C GLN A 225 12.48 -27.28 1.35
N LEU A 226 12.92 -26.74 2.48
CA LEU A 226 14.06 -25.83 2.54
C LEU A 226 15.37 -26.61 2.50
N SER A 227 16.41 -26.01 1.95
CA SER A 227 17.77 -26.51 2.07
C SER A 227 18.27 -26.43 3.52
N GLN A 228 19.37 -27.14 3.85
CA GLN A 228 19.92 -27.07 5.21
C GLN A 228 20.35 -25.63 5.57
N SER A 229 20.92 -24.89 4.63
CA SER A 229 21.31 -23.49 4.84
C SER A 229 20.11 -22.59 5.12
N GLU A 230 19.01 -22.71 4.36
CA GLU A 230 17.77 -21.97 4.59
C GLU A 230 17.14 -22.30 5.94
N LEU A 231 17.19 -23.58 6.37
CA LEU A 231 16.71 -24.01 7.69
C LEU A 231 17.57 -23.43 8.82
N ASN A 232 18.90 -23.46 8.66
CA ASN A 232 19.81 -22.84 9.62
C ASN A 232 19.52 -21.34 9.74
N GLY A 233 19.35 -20.65 8.60
CA GLY A 233 19.01 -19.23 8.56
C GLY A 233 17.67 -18.93 9.23
N TYR A 234 16.67 -19.80 9.07
CA TYR A 234 15.39 -19.68 9.77
C TYR A 234 15.54 -19.81 11.29
N VAL A 235 16.36 -20.75 11.74
CA VAL A 235 16.68 -20.88 13.18
C VAL A 235 17.40 -19.65 13.69
N LEU A 236 18.41 -19.14 12.96
CA LEU A 236 19.10 -17.90 13.32
C LEU A 236 18.12 -16.72 13.42
N PHE A 237 17.22 -16.58 12.46
CA PHE A 237 16.23 -15.51 12.43
C PHE A 237 15.28 -15.53 13.63
N THR A 238 14.91 -16.72 14.12
CA THR A 238 13.85 -16.92 15.12
C THR A 238 14.36 -17.19 16.54
N THR A 239 15.65 -17.06 16.80
CA THR A 239 16.26 -17.29 18.14
C THR A 239 17.05 -16.09 18.63
N GLU A 240 16.99 -15.82 19.94
CA GLU A 240 17.74 -14.74 20.58
C GLU A 240 19.26 -14.96 20.52
N GLU A 241 19.71 -16.20 20.66
CA GLU A 241 21.13 -16.58 20.54
C GLU A 241 21.60 -16.58 19.07
N GLY A 242 20.68 -16.47 18.13
CA GLY A 242 20.95 -16.38 16.69
C GLY A 242 21.06 -14.94 16.23
N ALA A 243 20.26 -14.61 15.20
CA ALA A 243 20.27 -13.26 14.60
C ALA A 243 19.22 -12.31 15.23
N ASP A 244 18.36 -12.81 16.10
CA ASP A 244 17.40 -12.03 16.90
C ASP A 244 16.45 -11.11 16.08
N CYS A 245 16.19 -11.46 14.83
CA CYS A 245 15.40 -10.62 13.92
C CYS A 245 13.91 -10.62 14.26
N PHE A 246 13.43 -11.68 14.90
CA PHE A 246 12.02 -11.95 15.10
C PHE A 246 11.32 -10.99 16.06
N HIS A 247 12.02 -10.33 16.95
CA HIS A 247 11.44 -9.37 17.88
C HIS A 247 10.81 -8.18 17.14
N CYS A 248 11.44 -7.72 16.07
CA CYS A 248 10.97 -6.58 15.26
C CYS A 248 10.20 -7.03 14.02
N HIS A 249 10.62 -8.14 13.38
CA HIS A 249 10.03 -8.61 12.14
C HIS A 249 9.05 -9.79 12.31
N GLY A 250 8.76 -10.17 13.57
CA GLY A 250 7.88 -11.30 13.86
C GLY A 250 8.60 -12.64 13.68
N GLY A 251 8.32 -13.54 14.61
CA GLY A 251 8.94 -14.86 14.65
C GLY A 251 8.04 -15.97 14.12
N PHE A 252 8.21 -17.15 14.73
CA PHE A 252 7.40 -18.29 14.42
C PHE A 252 5.89 -17.98 14.52
N GLY A 253 5.17 -18.20 13.42
CA GLY A 253 3.73 -17.94 13.35
C GLY A 253 3.34 -16.52 12.96
N ASN A 254 4.28 -15.62 12.61
CA ASN A 254 3.97 -14.33 12.00
C ASN A 254 4.34 -14.33 10.50
N PRO A 255 3.39 -14.67 9.60
CA PRO A 255 3.64 -14.75 8.18
C PRO A 255 3.83 -13.39 7.51
N LEU A 256 3.54 -12.28 8.20
CA LEU A 256 3.72 -10.93 7.68
C LEU A 256 5.19 -10.47 7.71
N PHE A 257 6.05 -11.13 8.49
CA PHE A 257 7.45 -10.75 8.68
C PHE A 257 7.62 -9.27 9.04
N THR A 258 6.72 -8.75 9.86
CA THR A 258 6.72 -7.43 10.47
C THR A 258 5.83 -7.42 11.70
N THR A 259 6.16 -6.57 12.67
CA THR A 259 5.27 -6.21 13.78
C THR A 259 4.46 -4.95 13.47
N HIS A 260 4.78 -4.25 12.39
CA HIS A 260 4.28 -2.90 12.05
C HIS A 260 4.60 -1.83 13.10
N LEU A 261 5.45 -2.12 14.09
CA LEU A 261 5.85 -1.18 15.14
C LEU A 261 7.14 -0.43 14.75
N PHE A 262 7.52 0.53 15.60
CA PHE A 262 8.66 1.41 15.36
C PHE A 262 9.77 1.10 16.37
N TYR A 263 11.02 1.08 15.89
CA TYR A 263 12.17 0.70 16.71
C TYR A 263 13.38 1.56 16.34
N ASN A 264 14.15 1.98 17.35
CA ASN A 264 15.51 2.42 17.13
C ASN A 264 16.40 1.17 17.12
N ASN A 265 16.96 0.88 15.97
CA ASN A 265 17.75 -0.34 15.71
C ASN A 265 19.25 -0.18 15.91
N GLY A 266 19.70 0.91 16.52
CA GLY A 266 21.13 1.15 16.77
C GLY A 266 21.93 1.56 15.53
N LYS A 267 21.26 2.15 14.53
CA LYS A 267 21.93 2.59 13.30
C LYS A 267 22.74 3.87 13.48
N ASP A 268 22.30 4.77 14.35
CA ASP A 268 22.88 6.08 14.53
C ASP A 268 23.03 6.44 16.01
N THR A 269 23.99 7.33 16.31
CA THR A 269 24.18 7.95 17.64
C THR A 269 23.69 9.40 17.70
N GLU A 270 23.53 10.04 16.53
CA GLU A 270 23.02 11.38 16.36
C GLU A 270 21.69 11.32 15.62
N PHE A 271 20.66 12.00 16.12
CA PHE A 271 19.29 11.95 15.64
C PHE A 271 18.94 13.32 15.04
N THR A 272 19.38 13.54 13.81
CA THR A 272 19.20 14.82 13.09
C THR A 272 18.05 14.79 12.08
N ASP A 273 17.45 13.62 11.88
CA ASP A 273 16.28 13.47 11.01
C ASP A 273 15.06 14.15 11.65
N PRO A 274 14.51 15.22 11.05
CA PRO A 274 13.35 15.90 11.60
C PRO A 274 12.04 15.12 11.43
N MET A 275 12.09 13.99 10.70
CA MET A 275 10.94 13.13 10.40
C MET A 275 11.07 11.73 11.02
N ASP A 276 11.86 11.57 12.09
CA ASP A 276 11.89 10.34 12.88
C ASP A 276 10.59 10.16 13.70
N ARG A 277 10.43 9.03 14.36
CA ARG A 277 9.20 8.72 15.14
C ARG A 277 8.94 9.72 16.26
N PHE A 278 9.98 10.33 16.85
CA PHE A 278 9.82 11.37 17.87
C PHE A 278 8.98 12.55 17.35
N SER A 279 9.11 12.91 16.09
CA SER A 279 8.35 14.02 15.47
C SER A 279 6.82 13.76 15.48
N ILE A 280 6.41 12.49 15.53
CA ILE A 280 5.01 12.06 15.53
C ILE A 280 4.50 11.82 16.94
N SER A 281 5.26 11.09 17.77
CA SER A 281 4.83 10.65 19.10
C SER A 281 5.08 11.69 20.19
N GLY A 282 6.12 12.51 20.03
CA GLY A 282 6.62 13.40 21.07
C GLY A 282 7.31 12.66 22.24
N ASP A 283 7.44 11.33 22.17
CA ASP A 283 8.15 10.55 23.19
C ASP A 283 9.66 10.61 22.92
N PRO A 284 10.48 11.13 23.88
CA PRO A 284 11.93 11.15 23.69
C PRO A 284 12.58 9.79 23.39
N MET A 285 11.96 8.69 23.82
CA MET A 285 12.48 7.34 23.53
C MET A 285 12.30 6.92 22.08
N ASP A 286 11.52 7.67 21.29
CA ASP A 286 11.28 7.40 19.87
C ASP A 286 12.29 8.11 18.93
N HIS A 287 13.32 8.80 19.47
CA HIS A 287 14.40 9.32 18.63
C HIS A 287 15.10 8.21 17.84
N GLY A 288 15.22 8.41 16.53
CA GLY A 288 15.82 7.45 15.61
C GLY A 288 15.03 6.16 15.47
N ALA A 289 13.79 6.11 15.92
CA ALA A 289 12.91 4.97 15.71
C ALA A 289 12.20 5.07 14.36
N TYR A 290 12.15 3.93 13.67
CA TYR A 290 11.51 3.77 12.36
C TYR A 290 10.76 2.45 12.31
N LYS A 291 9.83 2.34 11.37
CA LYS A 291 9.00 1.15 11.18
C LYS A 291 9.85 -0.08 10.83
N ALA A 292 9.61 -1.18 11.56
CA ALA A 292 10.05 -2.49 11.11
C ALA A 292 9.16 -2.93 9.95
N THR A 293 9.63 -2.72 8.73
CA THR A 293 8.92 -3.08 7.51
C THR A 293 8.82 -4.58 7.32
N THR A 294 7.90 -5.04 6.48
CA THR A 294 7.86 -6.46 6.12
C THR A 294 9.14 -6.88 5.40
N LEU A 295 9.64 -8.07 5.69
CA LEU A 295 10.75 -8.67 4.96
C LEU A 295 10.30 -9.50 3.75
N ARG A 296 8.98 -9.54 3.46
CA ARG A 296 8.50 -10.18 2.25
C ARG A 296 9.01 -9.46 1.02
N ASN A 297 9.52 -10.24 0.06
CA ASN A 297 10.13 -9.72 -1.17
C ASN A 297 11.34 -8.81 -0.96
N ILE A 298 11.94 -8.79 0.24
CA ILE A 298 13.02 -7.87 0.58
C ILE A 298 14.22 -7.97 -0.39
N GLU A 299 14.43 -9.14 -1.01
CA GLU A 299 15.51 -9.35 -2.00
C GLU A 299 15.42 -8.41 -3.21
N VAL A 300 14.21 -8.01 -3.61
CA VAL A 300 13.99 -7.14 -4.78
C VAL A 300 13.75 -5.68 -4.41
N GLN A 301 13.69 -5.39 -3.12
CA GLN A 301 13.59 -4.04 -2.57
C GLN A 301 15.00 -3.42 -2.46
N GLY A 302 15.05 -2.23 -2.04
CA GLY A 302 16.28 -1.47 -1.87
C GLY A 302 16.23 -0.16 -2.63
N PRO A 303 16.99 0.84 -2.19
CA PRO A 303 18.00 0.75 -1.11
C PRO A 303 17.37 0.56 0.26
N TYR A 304 18.13 0.01 1.21
CA TYR A 304 17.63 -0.40 2.53
C TYR A 304 17.82 0.68 3.59
N MET A 305 17.04 0.61 4.66
CA MET A 305 16.78 1.58 5.72
C MET A 305 16.01 2.80 5.22
N HIS A 306 15.54 3.64 6.15
CA HIS A 306 14.75 4.83 5.78
C HIS A 306 15.52 5.85 4.93
N ASP A 307 16.83 5.88 5.08
CA ASP A 307 17.75 6.79 4.38
C ASP A 307 18.51 6.12 3.22
N GLY A 308 18.17 4.86 2.90
CA GLY A 308 18.72 4.17 1.74
C GLY A 308 20.23 3.92 1.77
N ARG A 309 20.87 3.94 2.95
CA ARG A 309 22.33 3.86 3.06
C ARG A 309 22.95 2.53 2.65
N PHE A 310 22.19 1.45 2.66
CA PHE A 310 22.66 0.13 2.24
C PHE A 310 22.08 -0.24 0.88
N ALA A 311 22.95 -0.64 -0.03
CA ALA A 311 22.53 -1.02 -1.38
C ALA A 311 22.16 -2.52 -1.47
N THR A 312 22.68 -3.36 -0.58
CA THR A 312 22.52 -4.81 -0.61
C THR A 312 22.05 -5.37 0.73
N LEU A 313 21.44 -6.56 0.71
CA LEU A 313 21.06 -7.28 1.93
C LEU A 313 22.27 -7.74 2.74
N GLU A 314 23.36 -8.06 2.06
CA GLU A 314 24.64 -8.41 2.67
C GLU A 314 25.14 -7.28 3.57
N GLU A 315 25.09 -6.02 3.10
CA GLU A 315 25.44 -4.83 3.90
C GLU A 315 24.51 -4.67 5.11
N VAL A 316 23.20 -4.94 4.96
CA VAL A 316 22.26 -4.91 6.08
C VAL A 316 22.58 -5.97 7.13
N ILE A 317 22.90 -7.20 6.70
CA ILE A 317 23.29 -8.28 7.61
C ILE A 317 24.63 -7.96 8.29
N ASP A 318 25.60 -7.41 7.58
CA ASP A 318 26.89 -6.98 8.14
C ASP A 318 26.71 -5.89 9.19
N PHE A 319 25.82 -4.91 8.92
CA PHE A 319 25.45 -3.87 9.89
C PHE A 319 24.90 -4.46 11.19
N TYR A 320 23.88 -5.33 11.12
CA TYR A 320 23.32 -5.98 12.33
C TYR A 320 24.32 -6.90 13.01
N SER A 321 25.26 -7.45 12.25
CA SER A 321 26.29 -8.34 12.78
C SER A 321 27.36 -7.62 13.58
N HIS A 322 27.82 -6.41 13.13
CA HIS A 322 29.07 -5.81 13.66
C HIS A 322 29.04 -4.30 13.86
N GLU A 323 27.99 -3.57 13.41
CA GLU A 323 28.04 -2.10 13.31
C GLU A 323 27.02 -1.37 14.17
N LEU A 324 26.38 -2.09 15.11
CA LEU A 324 25.35 -1.48 15.97
C LEU A 324 25.97 -0.43 16.90
N GLN A 325 25.31 0.72 17.00
CA GLN A 325 25.72 1.88 17.80
C GLN A 325 24.87 2.02 19.05
N VAL A 326 25.51 2.13 20.22
CA VAL A 326 24.82 2.39 21.49
C VAL A 326 24.33 3.82 21.55
N SER A 327 23.06 4.02 21.89
CA SER A 327 22.48 5.33 22.15
C SER A 327 21.54 5.29 23.37
N PRO A 328 21.18 6.43 23.97
CA PRO A 328 20.19 6.48 25.06
C PRO A 328 18.80 6.04 24.65
N TYR A 329 18.49 6.00 23.34
CA TYR A 329 17.17 5.76 22.76
C TYR A 329 17.06 4.38 22.08
N ILE A 330 18.08 3.53 22.26
CA ILE A 330 18.08 2.19 21.66
C ILE A 330 16.89 1.37 22.18
N ASN A 331 16.23 0.65 21.28
CA ASN A 331 15.13 -0.21 21.69
C ASN A 331 15.64 -1.34 22.59
N PRO A 332 14.99 -1.64 23.73
CA PRO A 332 15.40 -2.71 24.65
C PRO A 332 15.49 -4.12 24.03
N LEU A 333 14.80 -4.35 22.90
CA LEU A 333 14.86 -5.61 22.16
C LEU A 333 16.14 -5.77 21.34
N MET A 334 17.02 -4.76 21.29
CA MET A 334 18.33 -4.85 20.63
C MET A 334 19.35 -5.48 21.59
N HIS A 335 19.17 -6.77 21.93
CA HIS A 335 19.90 -7.47 22.98
C HIS A 335 21.41 -7.52 22.75
N HIS A 336 21.87 -7.54 21.50
CA HIS A 336 23.28 -7.62 21.12
C HIS A 336 24.00 -6.27 21.00
N ILE A 337 23.34 -5.17 21.34
CA ILE A 337 23.86 -3.82 21.15
C ILE A 337 25.21 -3.58 21.84
N ASN A 338 25.39 -4.10 23.06
CA ASN A 338 26.62 -3.89 23.81
C ASN A 338 27.84 -4.66 23.24
N ASN A 339 27.59 -5.61 22.36
CA ASN A 339 28.61 -6.35 21.62
C ASN A 339 28.95 -5.70 20.26
N GLY A 340 28.27 -4.59 19.91
CA GLY A 340 28.34 -3.95 18.61
C GLY A 340 27.58 -4.72 17.52
N GLY A 341 26.78 -5.72 17.90
CA GLY A 341 25.96 -6.54 16.99
C GLY A 341 25.98 -8.02 17.37
N ILE A 342 25.33 -8.81 16.54
CA ILE A 342 25.06 -10.24 16.75
C ILE A 342 26.36 -11.10 16.64
N GLN A 343 27.38 -10.63 15.93
CA GLN A 343 28.67 -11.29 15.72
C GLN A 343 28.59 -12.60 14.91
N LEU A 344 27.73 -12.61 13.85
CA LEU A 344 27.57 -13.76 12.97
C LEU A 344 28.89 -14.12 12.25
N ILE A 345 29.25 -15.40 12.23
CA ILE A 345 30.33 -15.90 11.41
C ILE A 345 29.92 -15.95 9.92
N PRO A 346 30.85 -16.03 8.96
CA PRO A 346 30.54 -15.97 7.53
C PRO A 346 29.46 -16.97 7.06
N THR A 347 29.49 -18.20 7.59
CA THR A 347 28.48 -19.22 7.25
C THR A 347 27.09 -18.89 7.80
N GLU A 348 26.99 -18.31 8.97
CA GLU A 348 25.71 -17.90 9.56
C GLU A 348 25.11 -16.72 8.80
N ARG A 349 25.93 -15.77 8.34
CA ARG A 349 25.48 -14.67 7.46
C ARG A 349 24.93 -15.19 6.14
N GLU A 350 25.61 -16.16 5.53
CA GLU A 350 25.15 -16.84 4.31
C GLU A 350 23.84 -17.59 4.55
N ASP A 351 23.73 -18.35 5.64
CA ASP A 351 22.53 -19.10 6.03
C ASP A 351 21.34 -18.15 6.25
N LEU A 352 21.53 -17.04 6.99
CA LEU A 352 20.51 -16.03 7.22
C LEU A 352 20.05 -15.38 5.91
N LEU A 353 20.98 -15.00 5.05
CA LEU A 353 20.68 -14.43 3.74
C LEU A 353 19.87 -15.39 2.87
N ASN A 354 20.27 -16.67 2.83
CA ASN A 354 19.56 -17.70 2.09
C ASN A 354 18.13 -17.89 2.60
N PHE A 355 17.92 -17.84 3.93
CA PHE A 355 16.57 -17.87 4.49
C PHE A 355 15.76 -16.63 4.06
N ILE A 356 16.29 -15.41 4.22
CA ILE A 356 15.59 -14.17 3.87
C ILE A 356 15.17 -14.17 2.39
N LYS A 357 15.99 -14.70 1.49
CA LYS A 357 15.66 -14.87 0.07
C LYS A 357 14.49 -15.82 -0.19
N THR A 358 14.18 -16.75 0.74
CA THR A 358 12.99 -17.60 0.62
C THR A 358 11.66 -16.86 0.77
N LEU A 359 11.69 -15.60 1.23
CA LEU A 359 10.52 -14.75 1.41
C LEU A 359 10.07 -14.06 0.10
N ARG A 360 10.78 -14.28 -0.99
CA ARG A 360 10.44 -13.77 -2.33
C ARG A 360 9.24 -14.54 -2.91
N ASP A 361 8.28 -13.78 -3.40
CA ASP A 361 7.03 -14.23 -4.01
C ASP A 361 6.96 -13.76 -5.47
N ASP A 362 7.49 -14.60 -6.37
CA ASP A 362 7.54 -14.25 -7.80
C ASP A 362 6.15 -14.11 -8.43
N GLU A 363 5.14 -14.83 -7.90
CA GLU A 363 3.77 -14.70 -8.37
C GLU A 363 3.21 -13.31 -8.06
N PHE A 364 3.43 -12.79 -6.86
CA PHE A 364 3.06 -11.43 -6.50
C PHE A 364 3.72 -10.39 -7.41
N LEU A 365 5.03 -10.55 -7.66
CA LEU A 365 5.83 -9.60 -8.44
C LEU A 365 5.42 -9.54 -9.92
N THR A 366 4.68 -10.54 -10.43
CA THR A 366 4.30 -10.66 -11.84
C THR A 366 2.80 -10.82 -12.06
N ASN A 367 1.97 -10.71 -11.02
CA ASN A 367 0.52 -10.91 -11.10
C ASN A 367 -0.14 -9.83 -11.96
N GLU A 368 -0.78 -10.24 -13.04
CA GLU A 368 -1.45 -9.34 -13.99
C GLU A 368 -2.59 -8.52 -13.34
N ASN A 369 -3.21 -9.02 -12.26
CA ASN A 369 -4.23 -8.29 -11.52
C ASN A 369 -3.67 -7.06 -10.78
N PHE A 370 -2.38 -7.05 -10.51
CA PHE A 370 -1.69 -5.94 -9.83
C PHE A 370 -0.95 -5.03 -10.80
N SER A 371 -0.74 -5.44 -12.05
CA SER A 371 -0.02 -4.68 -13.07
C SER A 371 -0.85 -3.52 -13.65
N SER A 372 -0.22 -2.66 -14.45
CA SER A 372 -0.92 -1.64 -15.22
C SER A 372 -2.04 -2.25 -16.06
N PRO A 373 -3.22 -1.61 -16.16
CA PRO A 373 -4.24 -2.03 -17.12
C PRO A 373 -3.73 -1.93 -18.55
N ASP A 374 -4.22 -2.82 -19.43
CA ASP A 374 -3.86 -2.80 -20.88
C ASP A 374 -4.34 -1.51 -21.58
N SER A 375 -5.42 -0.92 -21.09
CA SER A 375 -5.98 0.34 -21.58
C SER A 375 -6.78 1.05 -20.49
N PHE A 376 -6.80 2.37 -20.51
CA PHE A 376 -7.62 3.19 -19.62
C PHE A 376 -9.06 3.30 -20.10
N PRO A 377 -10.01 3.76 -19.25
CA PRO A 377 -11.45 3.78 -19.57
C PRO A 377 -11.80 4.56 -20.84
N ASP A 378 -11.10 5.66 -21.12
CA ASP A 378 -11.27 6.54 -22.27
C ASP A 378 -10.60 6.03 -23.57
N GLU A 379 -9.88 4.93 -23.50
CA GLU A 379 -9.20 4.30 -24.64
C GLU A 379 -9.95 3.08 -25.18
N LYS A 380 -11.14 2.75 -24.63
CA LYS A 380 -11.94 1.56 -24.94
C LYS A 380 -13.04 1.82 -25.94
#